data_bd0e1f3aaf153cc0c3fbbbc923702a62
#
_entry.id   bd0e1f3aaf153cc0c3fbbbc923702a62
#
_cell.length_a   1.000
_cell.length_b   1.000
_cell.length_c   1.000
_cell.angle_alpha   90.00
_cell.angle_beta   90.00
_cell.angle_gamma   90.00
#
_symmetry.space_group_name_H-M   'P 1'
#
loop_
_entity.id
_entity.type
_entity.pdbx_description
1 polymer ?
#
loop_
_entity_poly.entity_id
_entity_poly.type
_entity_poly.pdbx_seq_one_letter_code
_entity_poly.pdbx_strand_id
1 'polypeptide(L)'
;MNSTSAGPEREHGIACGAMLYDASRMDQPDDAAFEDRHWAARGALESVAGGRGSVAFVRDGGRRWVIRHYRRGGIMASLLGDRYLYLGAARTRSYAEWRLLRRLREWNLPVPAPVAARYRRSGVFYRADLITEELPTRLTLAQALANAPLDRGTWTAVGRCVAALHQHAVEHADLNAHNLLLGDDGRVYVLDFDRGRIRERGAWEQRVLDRLDRSLRKVTRDLPSGRYGEAERRALLDGAAGRPGPG
;
A
#
# COMPACT_ATOMS: atom_id res chain seq x y z
N MET A 1 -10.58 14.48 14.94
CA MET A 1 -10.22 13.06 15.16
C MET A 1 -11.42 12.19 14.79
N ASN A 2 -11.60 11.88 13.51
CA ASN A 2 -12.62 10.92 13.11
C ASN A 2 -11.98 9.54 13.07
N SER A 3 -12.06 8.81 14.19
CA SER A 3 -11.87 7.36 14.21
C SER A 3 -13.03 6.74 13.45
N THR A 4 -12.93 6.65 12.14
CA THR A 4 -13.91 5.91 11.35
C THR A 4 -13.64 4.43 11.60
N SER A 5 -14.37 3.87 12.56
CA SER A 5 -14.42 2.41 12.81
C SER A 5 -14.66 1.72 11.47
N ALA A 6 -13.92 0.64 11.19
CA ALA A 6 -14.17 -0.18 10.00
C ALA A 6 -15.60 -0.75 10.09
N GLY A 7 -16.35 -0.60 9.02
CA GLY A 7 -17.70 -1.18 8.92
C GLY A 7 -17.66 -2.71 8.87
N PRO A 8 -18.82 -3.38 8.86
CA PRO A 8 -18.86 -4.84 8.78
C PRO A 8 -18.28 -5.34 7.46
N GLU A 9 -17.42 -6.36 7.54
CA GLU A 9 -16.97 -7.15 6.39
C GLU A 9 -18.16 -7.88 5.77
N ARG A 10 -18.37 -7.72 4.48
CA ARG A 10 -19.40 -8.44 3.73
C ARG A 10 -18.78 -9.07 2.49
N GLU A 11 -19.32 -10.22 2.09
CA GLU A 11 -18.95 -10.90 0.85
C GLU A 11 -20.15 -10.91 -0.10
N HIS A 12 -19.88 -10.65 -1.38
CA HIS A 12 -20.87 -10.70 -2.46
C HIS A 12 -20.33 -11.58 -3.59
N GLY A 13 -21.13 -12.57 -4.00
CA GLY A 13 -20.83 -13.45 -5.13
C GLY A 13 -20.97 -12.71 -6.47
N ILE A 14 -20.03 -12.92 -7.39
CA ILE A 14 -20.06 -12.44 -8.77
C ILE A 14 -19.96 -13.60 -9.75
N ALA A 15 -20.22 -13.37 -11.03
CA ALA A 15 -20.35 -14.44 -12.04
C ALA A 15 -19.21 -15.49 -12.04
N CYS A 16 -17.99 -15.11 -11.76
CA CYS A 16 -16.83 -16.02 -11.77
C CYS A 16 -15.93 -15.83 -10.53
N GLY A 17 -16.49 -15.49 -9.38
CA GLY A 17 -15.69 -15.23 -8.18
C GLY A 17 -16.50 -14.61 -7.07
N ALA A 18 -15.84 -13.75 -6.28
CA ALA A 18 -16.52 -12.97 -5.26
C ALA A 18 -15.76 -11.68 -4.94
N MET A 19 -16.40 -10.80 -4.22
CA MET A 19 -15.80 -9.60 -3.66
C MET A 19 -16.07 -9.48 -2.17
N LEU A 20 -15.05 -9.03 -1.43
CA LEU A 20 -15.17 -8.54 -0.06
C LEU A 20 -15.33 -7.03 -0.11
N TYR A 21 -16.10 -6.47 0.81
CA TYR A 21 -16.23 -5.02 0.93
C TYR A 21 -16.55 -4.58 2.35
N ASP A 22 -16.20 -3.34 2.65
CA ASP A 22 -16.61 -2.64 3.87
C ASP A 22 -17.96 -1.94 3.61
N ALA A 23 -19.02 -2.42 4.26
CA ALA A 23 -20.36 -1.92 4.04
C ALA A 23 -20.57 -0.46 4.50
N SER A 24 -19.63 0.13 5.26
CA SER A 24 -19.67 1.55 5.60
C SER A 24 -19.06 2.45 4.51
N ARG A 25 -18.28 1.85 3.58
CA ARG A 25 -17.58 2.57 2.50
C ARG A 25 -18.17 2.30 1.12
N MET A 26 -18.77 1.13 0.96
CA MET A 26 -19.44 0.72 -0.28
C MET A 26 -20.84 0.21 0.07
N ASP A 27 -21.87 1.04 -0.16
CA ASP A 27 -23.26 0.73 0.22
C ASP A 27 -23.82 -0.45 -0.59
N GLN A 28 -23.49 -0.50 -1.88
CA GLN A 28 -23.90 -1.57 -2.79
C GLN A 28 -22.66 -2.17 -3.48
N PRO A 29 -22.48 -3.50 -3.37
CA PRO A 29 -21.38 -4.17 -4.06
C PRO A 29 -21.63 -4.13 -5.57
N ASP A 30 -20.68 -3.51 -6.29
CA ASP A 30 -20.73 -3.43 -7.76
C ASP A 30 -19.40 -3.94 -8.33
N ASP A 31 -19.47 -5.04 -9.07
CA ASP A 31 -18.32 -5.63 -9.76
C ASP A 31 -17.70 -4.67 -10.78
N ALA A 32 -18.53 -3.79 -11.40
CA ALA A 32 -18.04 -2.78 -12.33
C ALA A 32 -17.19 -1.69 -11.67
N ALA A 33 -17.30 -1.50 -10.34
CA ALA A 33 -16.46 -0.54 -9.59
C ALA A 33 -14.95 -0.82 -9.67
N PHE A 34 -14.56 -2.00 -10.10
CA PHE A 34 -13.14 -2.35 -10.33
C PHE A 34 -12.66 -2.07 -11.75
N GLU A 35 -13.50 -1.54 -12.64
CA GLU A 35 -13.19 -1.31 -14.05
C GLU A 35 -13.02 0.19 -14.34
N ASP A 36 -11.87 0.59 -14.87
CA ASP A 36 -11.58 1.99 -15.22
C ASP A 36 -12.65 2.60 -16.12
N ARG A 37 -13.15 1.79 -17.10
CA ARG A 37 -14.21 2.20 -18.04
C ARG A 37 -15.53 2.59 -17.35
N HIS A 38 -15.87 1.96 -16.23
CA HIS A 38 -17.06 2.29 -15.45
C HIS A 38 -16.96 3.73 -14.93
N TRP A 39 -15.81 4.09 -14.39
CA TRP A 39 -15.58 5.43 -13.86
C TRP A 39 -15.37 6.48 -14.95
N ALA A 40 -14.73 6.10 -16.06
CA ALA A 40 -14.57 6.97 -17.23
C ALA A 40 -15.96 7.35 -17.82
N ALA A 41 -16.88 6.39 -17.96
CA ALA A 41 -18.22 6.63 -18.45
C ALA A 41 -19.05 7.57 -17.53
N ARG A 42 -18.70 7.63 -16.24
CA ARG A 42 -19.32 8.52 -15.25
C ARG A 42 -18.62 9.88 -15.11
N GLY A 43 -17.53 10.11 -15.84
CA GLY A 43 -16.68 11.29 -15.67
C GLY A 43 -15.96 11.34 -14.32
N ALA A 44 -15.84 10.21 -13.64
CA ALA A 44 -15.27 10.07 -12.28
C ALA A 44 -13.83 9.53 -12.27
N LEU A 45 -13.29 9.11 -13.42
CA LEU A 45 -11.90 8.69 -13.55
C LEU A 45 -10.99 9.94 -13.59
N GLU A 46 -10.17 10.13 -12.55
CA GLU A 46 -9.28 11.28 -12.44
C GLU A 46 -7.96 11.05 -13.20
N SER A 47 -7.32 9.91 -12.98
CA SER A 47 -6.06 9.56 -13.62
C SER A 47 -5.78 8.06 -13.54
N VAL A 48 -4.93 7.59 -14.45
CA VAL A 48 -4.38 6.22 -14.43
C VAL A 48 -2.86 6.33 -14.30
N ALA A 49 -2.29 5.69 -13.30
CA ALA A 49 -0.86 5.68 -13.01
C ALA A 49 -0.25 4.29 -13.18
N GLY A 50 1.07 4.27 -13.41
CA GLY A 50 1.83 3.04 -13.62
C GLY A 50 1.92 2.63 -15.09
N GLY A 51 3.11 2.26 -15.54
CA GLY A 51 3.47 1.99 -16.95
C GLY A 51 2.73 0.86 -17.65
N ARG A 52 1.68 0.30 -17.06
CA ARG A 52 0.79 -0.72 -17.64
C ARG A 52 -0.63 -0.63 -17.07
N GLY A 53 -1.08 0.56 -16.67
CA GLY A 53 -2.46 0.79 -16.23
C GLY A 53 -2.88 -0.05 -15.03
N SER A 54 -2.04 -0.12 -14.00
CA SER A 54 -2.32 -0.97 -12.83
C SER A 54 -3.00 -0.24 -11.66
N VAL A 55 -3.03 1.09 -11.68
CA VAL A 55 -3.59 1.92 -10.62
C VAL A 55 -4.45 3.02 -11.25
N ALA A 56 -5.71 3.10 -10.88
CA ALA A 56 -6.62 4.17 -11.27
C ALA A 56 -7.07 4.97 -10.04
N PHE A 57 -7.13 6.28 -10.17
CA PHE A 57 -7.65 7.19 -9.16
C PHE A 57 -9.04 7.63 -9.61
N VAL A 58 -10.01 7.48 -8.71
CA VAL A 58 -11.41 7.82 -9.00
C VAL A 58 -11.98 8.75 -7.94
N ARG A 59 -12.87 9.66 -8.39
CA ARG A 59 -13.57 10.60 -7.53
C ARG A 59 -15.06 10.61 -7.91
N ASP A 60 -15.90 10.19 -6.98
CA ASP A 60 -17.35 10.13 -7.18
C ASP A 60 -18.09 10.47 -5.89
N GLY A 61 -18.98 11.48 -5.92
CA GLY A 61 -19.82 11.83 -4.78
C GLY A 61 -19.08 12.10 -3.47
N GLY A 62 -17.90 12.74 -3.52
CA GLY A 62 -17.02 12.96 -2.37
C GLY A 62 -16.15 11.77 -2.01
N ARG A 63 -16.33 10.62 -2.64
CA ARG A 63 -15.47 9.42 -2.49
C ARG A 63 -14.19 9.63 -3.31
N ARG A 64 -13.06 9.26 -2.72
CA ARG A 64 -11.75 9.28 -3.37
C ARG A 64 -11.13 7.90 -3.20
N TRP A 65 -11.13 7.12 -4.26
CA TRP A 65 -10.68 5.74 -4.24
C TRP A 65 -9.51 5.51 -5.19
N VAL A 66 -8.72 4.50 -4.83
CA VAL A 66 -7.61 3.99 -5.63
C VAL A 66 -7.92 2.54 -5.99
N ILE A 67 -8.05 2.25 -7.28
CA ILE A 67 -8.26 0.91 -7.80
C ILE A 67 -6.92 0.36 -8.23
N ARG A 68 -6.57 -0.83 -7.76
CA ARG A 68 -5.33 -1.50 -8.09
C ARG A 68 -5.58 -2.90 -8.62
N HIS A 69 -5.08 -3.16 -9.84
CA HIS A 69 -5.05 -4.48 -10.43
C HIS A 69 -3.75 -5.19 -10.09
N TYR A 70 -3.83 -6.41 -9.54
CA TYR A 70 -2.65 -7.20 -9.21
C TYR A 70 -2.03 -7.74 -10.49
N ARG A 71 -0.77 -7.41 -10.73
CA ARG A 71 0.01 -7.90 -11.87
C ARG A 71 1.25 -8.62 -11.38
N ARG A 72 1.63 -9.68 -12.08
CA ARG A 72 2.92 -10.33 -11.83
C ARG A 72 4.04 -9.47 -12.39
N GLY A 73 5.14 -9.38 -11.65
CA GLY A 73 6.41 -8.82 -12.13
C GLY A 73 7.38 -9.92 -12.58
N GLY A 74 8.43 -9.52 -13.31
CA GLY A 74 9.51 -10.41 -13.72
C GLY A 74 9.18 -11.36 -14.88
N ILE A 75 10.06 -12.35 -15.12
CA ILE A 75 10.00 -13.30 -16.24
C ILE A 75 8.71 -14.14 -16.22
N MET A 76 8.15 -14.44 -15.05
CA MET A 76 6.88 -15.16 -14.93
C MET A 76 5.67 -14.38 -15.46
N ALA A 77 5.78 -13.06 -15.60
CA ALA A 77 4.73 -12.23 -16.18
C ALA A 77 4.51 -12.50 -17.67
N SER A 78 5.55 -12.91 -18.40
CA SER A 78 5.46 -13.21 -19.84
C SER A 78 4.70 -14.51 -20.12
N LEU A 79 4.71 -15.46 -19.19
CA LEU A 79 4.07 -16.78 -19.36
C LEU A 79 2.65 -16.86 -18.79
N LEU A 80 2.40 -16.23 -17.64
CA LEU A 80 1.13 -16.36 -16.89
C LEU A 80 0.33 -15.03 -16.84
N GLY A 81 0.91 -13.93 -17.31
CA GLY A 81 0.28 -12.60 -17.24
C GLY A 81 -0.04 -12.20 -15.79
N ASP A 82 -1.28 -11.80 -15.55
CA ASP A 82 -1.85 -11.37 -14.28
C ASP A 82 -2.57 -12.49 -13.51
N ARG A 83 -2.36 -13.77 -13.91
CA ARG A 83 -3.06 -14.94 -13.35
C ARG A 83 -2.28 -15.55 -12.20
N TYR A 84 -3.01 -15.92 -11.14
CA TYR A 84 -2.50 -16.58 -9.94
C TYR A 84 -3.19 -17.93 -9.75
N LEU A 85 -2.50 -18.91 -9.18
CA LEU A 85 -3.09 -20.23 -8.87
C LEU A 85 -4.12 -20.06 -7.74
N TYR A 86 -5.33 -20.56 -7.95
CA TYR A 86 -6.41 -20.45 -6.97
C TYR A 86 -6.33 -21.59 -5.94
N LEU A 87 -6.09 -21.24 -4.70
CA LEU A 87 -6.01 -22.15 -3.55
C LEU A 87 -7.09 -21.82 -2.49
N GLY A 88 -8.23 -21.27 -2.93
CA GLY A 88 -9.33 -20.84 -2.07
C GLY A 88 -9.44 -19.32 -1.94
N ALA A 89 -10.65 -18.80 -1.73
CA ALA A 89 -10.96 -17.37 -1.68
C ALA A 89 -10.10 -16.62 -0.67
N ALA A 90 -9.99 -17.15 0.57
CA ALA A 90 -9.25 -16.52 1.66
C ALA A 90 -7.73 -16.38 1.37
N ARG A 91 -7.19 -17.18 0.44
CA ARG A 91 -5.78 -17.16 0.03
C ARG A 91 -5.53 -16.32 -1.21
N THR A 92 -6.56 -15.69 -1.78
CA THR A 92 -6.35 -14.74 -2.88
C THR A 92 -5.63 -13.49 -2.35
N ARG A 93 -4.75 -12.93 -3.19
CA ARG A 93 -3.90 -11.79 -2.79
C ARG A 93 -4.73 -10.58 -2.34
N SER A 94 -5.80 -10.28 -3.09
CA SER A 94 -6.69 -9.16 -2.77
C SER A 94 -7.41 -9.34 -1.42
N TYR A 95 -7.92 -10.54 -1.12
CA TYR A 95 -8.60 -10.82 0.14
C TYR A 95 -7.62 -10.78 1.32
N ALA A 96 -6.44 -11.39 1.14
CA ALA A 96 -5.40 -11.39 2.18
C ALA A 96 -4.94 -9.97 2.51
N GLU A 97 -4.66 -9.14 1.49
CA GLU A 97 -4.25 -7.76 1.69
C GLU A 97 -5.39 -6.89 2.25
N TRP A 98 -6.63 -7.05 1.78
CA TRP A 98 -7.78 -6.31 2.29
C TRP A 98 -7.97 -6.55 3.80
N ARG A 99 -7.92 -7.81 4.24
CA ARG A 99 -8.05 -8.17 5.65
C ARG A 99 -6.88 -7.66 6.48
N LEU A 100 -5.66 -7.72 5.93
CA LEU A 100 -4.50 -7.15 6.60
C LEU A 100 -4.65 -5.63 6.77
N LEU A 101 -4.95 -4.89 5.70
CA LEU A 101 -5.16 -3.43 5.76
C LEU A 101 -6.24 -3.05 6.78
N ARG A 102 -7.35 -3.78 6.81
CA ARG A 102 -8.41 -3.59 7.79
C ARG A 102 -7.86 -3.71 9.22
N ARG A 103 -7.09 -4.76 9.50
CA ARG A 103 -6.47 -4.98 10.80
C ARG A 103 -5.48 -3.88 11.16
N LEU A 104 -4.68 -3.43 10.20
CA LEU A 104 -3.74 -2.32 10.40
C LEU A 104 -4.46 -1.00 10.71
N ARG A 105 -5.61 -0.76 10.08
CA ARG A 105 -6.46 0.41 10.37
C ARG A 105 -7.08 0.34 11.76
N GLU A 106 -7.50 -0.82 12.24
CA GLU A 106 -7.97 -1.03 13.62
C GLU A 106 -6.89 -0.66 14.65
N TRP A 107 -5.62 -0.86 14.30
CA TRP A 107 -4.46 -0.43 15.11
C TRP A 107 -4.03 1.02 14.86
N ASN A 108 -4.81 1.80 14.09
CA ASN A 108 -4.51 3.19 13.72
C ASN A 108 -3.16 3.37 13.00
N LEU A 109 -2.66 2.33 12.33
CA LEU A 109 -1.46 2.43 11.52
C LEU A 109 -1.72 3.26 10.25
N PRO A 110 -0.70 4.01 9.75
CA PRO A 110 -0.85 4.93 8.63
C PRO A 110 -0.84 4.20 7.29
N VAL A 111 -1.91 3.46 7.02
CA VAL A 111 -2.13 2.70 5.79
C VAL A 111 -3.45 3.10 5.14
N PRO A 112 -3.67 2.87 3.84
CA PRO A 112 -4.95 3.16 3.21
C PRO A 112 -6.08 2.31 3.80
N ALA A 113 -7.27 2.89 3.93
CA ALA A 113 -8.44 2.15 4.36
C ALA A 113 -8.93 1.25 3.22
N PRO A 114 -9.13 -0.06 3.44
CA PRO A 114 -9.64 -0.94 2.40
C PRO A 114 -11.14 -0.71 2.20
N VAL A 115 -11.55 -0.60 0.93
CA VAL A 115 -12.94 -0.42 0.51
C VAL A 115 -13.50 -1.74 0.02
N ALA A 116 -12.90 -2.33 -1.01
CA ALA A 116 -13.33 -3.60 -1.57
C ALA A 116 -12.15 -4.38 -2.16
N ALA A 117 -12.29 -5.70 -2.20
CA ALA A 117 -11.34 -6.60 -2.84
C ALA A 117 -12.11 -7.61 -3.70
N ARG A 118 -11.61 -7.91 -4.89
CA ARG A 118 -12.24 -8.84 -5.82
C ARG A 118 -11.25 -9.92 -6.25
N TYR A 119 -11.76 -11.13 -6.46
CA TYR A 119 -11.10 -12.11 -7.31
C TYR A 119 -12.05 -12.63 -8.38
N ARG A 120 -11.52 -12.90 -9.57
CA ARG A 120 -12.23 -13.55 -10.68
C ARG A 120 -11.47 -14.79 -11.12
N ARG A 121 -12.14 -15.95 -11.13
CA ARG A 121 -11.58 -17.24 -11.50
C ARG A 121 -11.69 -17.51 -13.00
N SER A 122 -10.69 -18.22 -13.53
CA SER A 122 -10.72 -18.82 -14.85
C SER A 122 -10.01 -20.20 -14.75
N GLY A 123 -10.78 -21.25 -14.62
CA GLY A 123 -10.28 -22.60 -14.32
C GLY A 123 -9.56 -22.66 -12.96
N VAL A 124 -8.30 -23.08 -12.98
CA VAL A 124 -7.42 -23.18 -11.80
C VAL A 124 -6.71 -21.88 -11.46
N PHE A 125 -6.92 -20.82 -12.24
CA PHE A 125 -6.30 -19.51 -12.03
C PHE A 125 -7.31 -18.46 -11.57
N TYR A 126 -6.81 -17.34 -11.03
CA TYR A 126 -7.61 -16.15 -10.73
C TYR A 126 -6.84 -14.87 -11.05
N ARG A 127 -7.58 -13.78 -11.23
CA ARG A 127 -7.13 -12.39 -11.19
C ARG A 127 -7.64 -11.73 -9.93
N ALA A 128 -6.96 -10.68 -9.47
CA ALA A 128 -7.29 -10.00 -8.23
C ALA A 128 -7.24 -8.49 -8.42
N ASP A 129 -8.11 -7.79 -7.70
CA ASP A 129 -8.21 -6.34 -7.68
C ASP A 129 -8.49 -5.86 -6.26
N LEU A 130 -8.04 -4.65 -5.93
CA LEU A 130 -8.23 -4.02 -4.63
C LEU A 130 -8.64 -2.57 -4.83
N ILE A 131 -9.64 -2.12 -4.07
CA ILE A 131 -10.02 -0.72 -3.93
C ILE A 131 -9.70 -0.28 -2.51
N THR A 132 -8.99 0.84 -2.39
CA THR A 132 -8.72 1.50 -1.11
C THR A 132 -9.16 2.96 -1.17
N GLU A 133 -9.36 3.59 -0.01
CA GLU A 133 -9.43 5.04 0.05
C GLU A 133 -8.09 5.65 -0.35
N GLU A 134 -8.14 6.76 -1.07
CA GLU A 134 -6.95 7.54 -1.40
C GLU A 134 -6.39 8.17 -0.12
N LEU A 135 -5.07 8.10 0.04
CA LEU A 135 -4.37 8.80 1.10
C LEU A 135 -4.30 10.31 0.82
N PRO A 136 -4.11 11.16 1.84
CA PRO A 136 -4.09 12.63 1.68
C PRO A 136 -2.92 13.13 0.83
N THR A 137 -1.98 12.26 0.49
CA THR A 137 -0.82 12.57 -0.33
C THR A 137 -0.56 11.47 -1.36
N ARG A 138 0.00 11.85 -2.50
CA ARG A 138 0.52 10.94 -3.55
C ARG A 138 2.05 11.01 -3.66
N LEU A 139 2.69 11.90 -2.88
CA LEU A 139 4.14 12.12 -2.94
C LEU A 139 4.88 10.95 -2.29
N THR A 140 5.54 10.11 -3.08
CA THR A 140 6.38 9.04 -2.57
C THR A 140 7.69 9.58 -2.01
N LEU A 141 8.30 8.87 -1.06
CA LEU A 141 9.63 9.19 -0.54
C LEU A 141 10.68 9.25 -1.65
N ALA A 142 10.58 8.37 -2.67
CA ALA A 142 11.46 8.41 -3.84
C ALA A 142 11.30 9.69 -4.65
N GLN A 143 10.06 10.15 -4.88
CA GLN A 143 9.79 11.42 -5.59
C GLN A 143 10.24 12.64 -4.77
N ALA A 144 9.99 12.63 -3.46
CA ALA A 144 10.44 13.70 -2.58
C ALA A 144 11.97 13.84 -2.62
N LEU A 145 12.70 12.73 -2.57
CA LEU A 145 14.16 12.71 -2.70
C LEU A 145 14.67 13.20 -4.06
N ALA A 146 13.94 12.94 -5.13
CA ALA A 146 14.28 13.49 -6.44
C ALA A 146 14.16 15.02 -6.47
N ASN A 147 13.19 15.57 -5.76
CA ASN A 147 12.92 17.01 -5.75
C ASN A 147 13.90 17.79 -4.84
N ALA A 148 14.07 17.38 -3.57
CA ALA A 148 14.86 18.08 -2.58
C ALA A 148 15.50 17.16 -1.53
N PRO A 149 16.58 17.60 -0.81
CA PRO A 149 17.00 16.94 0.43
C PRO A 149 15.87 17.00 1.45
N LEU A 150 15.78 15.97 2.29
CA LEU A 150 14.80 15.90 3.37
C LEU A 150 15.46 16.24 4.71
N ASP A 151 14.72 16.88 5.58
CA ASP A 151 15.19 17.22 6.92
C ASP A 151 15.29 15.99 7.84
N ARG A 152 15.99 16.16 8.94
CA ARG A 152 16.18 15.10 9.96
C ARG A 152 14.84 14.61 10.54
N GLY A 153 13.87 15.54 10.72
CA GLY A 153 12.56 15.21 11.28
C GLY A 153 11.80 14.23 10.40
N THR A 154 11.83 14.44 9.09
CA THR A 154 11.25 13.54 8.08
C THR A 154 11.88 12.15 8.15
N TRP A 155 13.20 12.03 8.25
CA TRP A 155 13.88 10.73 8.40
C TRP A 155 13.50 10.02 9.69
N THR A 156 13.40 10.77 10.79
CA THR A 156 12.94 10.23 12.06
C THR A 156 11.48 9.75 11.98
N ALA A 157 10.61 10.49 11.26
CA ALA A 157 9.22 10.10 11.04
C ALA A 157 9.11 8.81 10.19
N VAL A 158 9.95 8.65 9.16
CA VAL A 158 10.06 7.39 8.40
C VAL A 158 10.42 6.23 9.33
N GLY A 159 11.43 6.41 10.18
CA GLY A 159 11.83 5.38 11.15
C GLY A 159 10.71 5.03 12.12
N ARG A 160 10.02 6.01 12.69
CA ARG A 160 8.86 5.80 13.60
C ARG A 160 7.72 5.06 12.91
N CYS A 161 7.46 5.35 11.64
CA CYS A 161 6.46 4.64 10.87
C CYS A 161 6.78 3.14 10.75
N VAL A 162 8.06 2.80 10.46
CA VAL A 162 8.52 1.40 10.42
C VAL A 162 8.43 0.76 11.81
N ALA A 163 8.84 1.48 12.87
CA ALA A 163 8.74 1.00 14.25
C ALA A 163 7.29 0.66 14.63
N ALA A 164 6.33 1.50 14.24
CA ALA A 164 4.91 1.25 14.51
C ALA A 164 4.41 -0.06 13.86
N LEU A 165 4.83 -0.38 12.63
CA LEU A 165 4.55 -1.67 12.01
C LEU A 165 5.18 -2.82 12.82
N HIS A 166 6.46 -2.70 13.19
CA HIS A 166 7.18 -3.73 13.92
C HIS A 166 6.61 -3.96 15.33
N GLN A 167 6.13 -2.91 16.03
CA GLN A 167 5.46 -3.03 17.34
C GLN A 167 4.22 -3.91 17.27
N HIS A 168 3.51 -3.90 16.14
CA HIS A 168 2.37 -4.77 15.88
C HIS A 168 2.76 -6.08 15.17
N ALA A 169 4.05 -6.43 15.16
CA ALA A 169 4.57 -7.62 14.52
C ALA A 169 4.24 -7.74 13.02
N VAL A 170 4.10 -6.61 12.32
CA VAL A 170 3.76 -6.52 10.90
C VAL A 170 5.04 -6.50 10.06
N GLU A 171 5.26 -7.56 9.29
CA GLU A 171 6.30 -7.62 8.27
C GLU A 171 5.77 -7.06 6.96
N HIS A 172 6.38 -5.99 6.48
CA HIS A 172 6.19 -5.52 5.10
C HIS A 172 7.30 -6.07 4.21
N ALA A 173 7.01 -7.16 3.50
CA ALA A 173 8.04 -7.93 2.78
C ALA A 173 8.73 -7.18 1.63
N ASP A 174 8.15 -6.08 1.15
CA ASP A 174 8.71 -5.27 0.06
C ASP A 174 8.77 -3.77 0.39
N LEU A 175 9.14 -3.41 1.63
CA LEU A 175 9.27 -2.01 2.03
C LEU A 175 10.41 -1.35 1.24
N ASN A 176 10.07 -0.27 0.54
CA ASN A 176 10.99 0.48 -0.31
C ASN A 176 10.54 1.96 -0.43
N ALA A 177 11.39 2.82 -1.01
CA ALA A 177 11.14 4.25 -1.11
C ALA A 177 9.89 4.64 -1.93
N HIS A 178 9.39 3.77 -2.81
CA HIS A 178 8.17 4.02 -3.59
C HIS A 178 6.90 3.63 -2.83
N ASN A 179 7.01 2.80 -1.78
CA ASN A 179 5.90 2.34 -0.96
C ASN A 179 5.71 3.18 0.32
N LEU A 180 6.50 4.23 0.49
CA LEU A 180 6.34 5.23 1.55
C LEU A 180 5.88 6.54 0.95
N LEU A 181 4.80 7.12 1.49
CA LEU A 181 4.30 8.42 1.09
C LEU A 181 4.55 9.44 2.21
N LEU A 182 4.89 10.67 1.82
CA LEU A 182 5.08 11.78 2.74
C LEU A 182 3.87 12.70 2.69
N GLY A 183 3.18 12.86 3.82
CA GLY A 183 2.10 13.83 3.97
C GLY A 183 2.61 15.20 4.34
N ASP A 184 1.89 16.25 3.93
CA ASP A 184 2.20 17.65 4.25
C ASP A 184 2.10 17.92 5.76
N ASP A 185 1.40 17.05 6.50
CA ASP A 185 1.27 17.06 7.97
C ASP A 185 2.46 16.38 8.69
N GLY A 186 3.51 16.00 7.96
CA GLY A 186 4.68 15.28 8.47
C GLY A 186 4.44 13.79 8.76
N ARG A 187 3.26 13.27 8.42
CA ARG A 187 2.98 11.83 8.54
C ARG A 187 3.58 11.06 7.39
N VAL A 188 4.03 9.85 7.71
CA VAL A 188 4.50 8.87 6.72
C VAL A 188 3.46 7.77 6.60
N TYR A 189 3.03 7.48 5.38
CA TYR A 189 2.06 6.43 5.07
C TYR A 189 2.74 5.27 4.34
N VAL A 190 2.21 4.06 4.50
CA VAL A 190 2.76 2.86 3.89
C VAL A 190 1.75 2.25 2.92
N LEU A 191 2.21 1.95 1.71
CA LEU A 191 1.44 1.31 0.64
C LEU A 191 1.90 -0.12 0.40
N ASP A 192 1.06 -0.88 -0.31
CA ASP A 192 1.38 -2.17 -0.93
C ASP A 192 1.73 -3.28 0.06
N PHE A 193 0.71 -3.75 0.77
CA PHE A 193 0.82 -4.89 1.68
C PHE A 193 0.54 -6.26 1.02
N ASP A 194 0.68 -6.37 -0.30
CA ASP A 194 0.43 -7.59 -1.06
C ASP A 194 1.15 -8.85 -0.52
N ARG A 195 2.34 -8.66 0.07
CA ARG A 195 3.10 -9.71 0.77
C ARG A 195 3.26 -9.42 2.26
N GLY A 196 2.47 -8.49 2.76
CA GLY A 196 2.47 -8.14 4.18
C GLY A 196 1.89 -9.28 5.02
N ARG A 197 2.37 -9.42 6.24
CA ARG A 197 1.86 -10.42 7.17
C ARG A 197 2.16 -10.06 8.62
N ILE A 198 1.31 -10.53 9.52
CA ILE A 198 1.55 -10.48 10.96
C ILE A 198 2.25 -11.78 11.34
N ARG A 199 3.38 -11.69 12.04
CA ARG A 199 4.17 -12.85 12.46
C ARG A 199 4.99 -12.52 13.70
N GLU A 200 5.46 -13.54 14.40
CA GLU A 200 6.34 -13.36 15.55
C GLU A 200 7.55 -12.47 15.21
N ARG A 201 7.91 -11.60 16.16
CA ARG A 201 9.06 -10.71 16.06
C ARG A 201 10.36 -11.47 15.91
N GLY A 202 11.34 -10.87 15.24
CA GLY A 202 12.62 -11.53 15.02
C GLY A 202 13.49 -10.87 13.96
N ALA A 203 14.47 -11.59 13.46
CA ALA A 203 15.46 -11.07 12.50
C ALA A 203 14.90 -10.48 11.19
N TRP A 204 13.62 -10.70 10.89
CA TRP A 204 12.97 -10.08 9.73
C TRP A 204 12.83 -8.55 9.88
N GLU A 205 12.72 -8.04 11.11
CA GLU A 205 12.64 -6.59 11.38
C GLU A 205 13.87 -5.86 10.83
N GLN A 206 15.06 -6.40 11.10
CA GLN A 206 16.29 -5.85 10.54
C GLN A 206 16.36 -5.99 9.02
N ARG A 207 15.90 -7.13 8.46
CA ARG A 207 15.86 -7.32 7.00
C ARG A 207 14.96 -6.32 6.29
N VAL A 208 13.86 -5.88 6.91
CA VAL A 208 12.98 -4.83 6.39
C VAL A 208 13.72 -3.49 6.35
N LEU A 209 14.42 -3.11 7.43
CA LEU A 209 15.24 -1.89 7.47
C LEU A 209 16.38 -1.93 6.45
N ASP A 210 17.07 -3.05 6.34
CA ASP A 210 18.16 -3.23 5.36
C ASP A 210 17.65 -3.15 3.91
N ARG A 211 16.45 -3.65 3.65
CA ARG A 211 15.78 -3.53 2.34
C ARG A 211 15.47 -2.06 2.03
N LEU A 212 14.91 -1.34 2.99
CA LEU A 212 14.61 0.08 2.85
C LEU A 212 15.91 0.88 2.59
N ASP A 213 16.97 0.65 3.36
CA ASP A 213 18.30 1.28 3.17
C ASP A 213 18.83 1.04 1.75
N ARG A 214 18.81 -0.21 1.27
CA ARG A 214 19.21 -0.52 -0.11
C ARG A 214 18.36 0.19 -1.16
N SER A 215 17.06 0.30 -0.94
CA SER A 215 16.15 1.02 -1.84
C SER A 215 16.47 2.51 -1.86
N LEU A 216 16.71 3.13 -0.71
CA LEU A 216 17.07 4.54 -0.58
C LEU A 216 18.40 4.83 -1.30
N ARG A 217 19.44 4.04 -1.06
CA ARG A 217 20.71 4.15 -1.79
C ARG A 217 20.55 3.99 -3.30
N LYS A 218 19.66 3.10 -3.73
CA LYS A 218 19.39 2.90 -5.17
C LYS A 218 18.72 4.10 -5.81
N VAL A 219 17.67 4.66 -5.20
CA VAL A 219 16.91 5.78 -5.77
C VAL A 219 17.67 7.11 -5.72
N THR A 220 18.66 7.22 -4.83
CA THR A 220 19.49 8.44 -4.69
C THR A 220 20.85 8.35 -5.39
N ARG A 221 21.20 7.21 -6.00
CA ARG A 221 22.53 6.97 -6.60
C ARG A 221 22.94 8.06 -7.60
N ASP A 222 22.01 8.45 -8.47
CA ASP A 222 22.25 9.39 -9.55
C ASP A 222 21.70 10.80 -9.25
N LEU A 223 21.31 11.05 -7.98
CA LEU A 223 20.85 12.34 -7.51
C LEU A 223 22.03 13.16 -6.94
N PRO A 224 21.88 14.50 -6.82
CA PRO A 224 22.86 15.34 -6.14
C PRO A 224 23.17 14.83 -4.72
N SER A 225 24.37 15.07 -4.24
CA SER A 225 24.79 14.70 -2.90
C SER A 225 23.86 15.32 -1.81
N GLY A 226 23.81 14.68 -0.63
CA GLY A 226 22.96 15.15 0.49
C GLY A 226 21.50 14.68 0.42
N ARG A 227 21.16 13.75 -0.50
CA ARG A 227 19.81 13.17 -0.54
C ARG A 227 19.64 12.02 0.45
N TYR A 228 20.62 11.15 0.57
CA TYR A 228 20.65 10.06 1.54
C TYR A 228 22.09 9.59 1.80
N GLY A 229 22.55 9.74 3.01
CA GLY A 229 23.87 9.35 3.49
C GLY A 229 23.83 8.79 4.91
N GLU A 230 24.94 8.85 5.62
CA GLU A 230 25.03 8.26 6.97
C GLU A 230 24.23 9.05 8.01
N ALA A 231 24.12 10.39 7.85
CA ALA A 231 23.34 11.23 8.77
C ALA A 231 21.85 10.92 8.68
N GLU A 232 21.32 10.82 7.46
CA GLU A 232 19.92 10.49 7.17
C GLU A 232 19.60 9.07 7.62
N ARG A 233 20.49 8.12 7.31
CA ARG A 233 20.37 6.74 7.77
C ARG A 233 20.31 6.64 9.30
N ARG A 234 21.18 7.38 10.00
CA ARG A 234 21.18 7.43 11.46
C ARG A 234 19.87 7.98 12.00
N ALA A 235 19.36 9.09 11.45
CA ALA A 235 18.07 9.67 11.85
C ALA A 235 16.89 8.69 11.66
N LEU A 236 16.88 7.94 10.55
CA LEU A 236 15.91 6.88 10.29
C LEU A 236 16.01 5.77 11.35
N LEU A 237 17.20 5.28 11.64
CA LEU A 237 17.42 4.21 12.62
C LEU A 237 17.10 4.67 14.05
N ASP A 238 17.41 5.92 14.42
CA ASP A 238 17.00 6.50 15.71
C ASP A 238 15.47 6.50 15.83
N GLY A 239 14.75 6.93 14.77
CA GLY A 239 13.29 6.86 14.72
C GLY A 239 12.77 5.43 14.85
N ALA A 240 13.39 4.47 14.16
CA ALA A 240 13.00 3.06 14.21
C ALA A 240 13.27 2.42 15.59
N ALA A 241 14.27 2.90 16.31
CA ALA A 241 14.57 2.48 17.69
C ALA A 241 13.72 3.20 18.76
N GLY A 242 12.84 4.13 18.37
CA GLY A 242 12.04 4.94 19.30
C GLY A 242 12.85 5.97 20.09
N ARG A 243 14.06 6.31 19.64
CA ARG A 243 14.90 7.29 20.32
C ARG A 243 14.43 8.71 20.01
N PRO A 244 14.29 9.60 21.03
CA PRO A 244 14.06 11.00 20.78
C PRO A 244 15.27 11.56 20.00
N GLY A 245 15.01 12.39 18.98
CA GLY A 245 16.07 13.14 18.35
C GLY A 245 16.73 14.06 19.40
N PRO A 246 18.04 14.39 19.28
CA PRO A 246 18.60 15.48 20.05
C PRO A 246 17.82 16.76 19.69
N GLY A 247 17.35 17.47 20.73
CA GLY A 247 16.66 18.74 20.62
C GLY A 247 17.51 19.83 19.97
#